data_e942806cbdc5ee484a7b825ebce95118
#
_entry.id   e942806cbdc5ee484a7b825ebce95118
#
_cell.length_a   1.000
_cell.length_b   1.000
_cell.length_c   1.000
_cell.angle_alpha   90.00
_cell.angle_beta   90.00
_cell.angle_gamma   90.00
#
_symmetry.space_group_name_H-M   'P 1'
#
loop_
_entity.id
_entity.type
_entity.pdbx_description
1 polymer ?
#
loop_
_entity_poly.entity_id
_entity_poly.type
_entity_poly.pdbx_seq_one_letter_code
_entity_poly.pdbx_strand_id
1 'polypeptide(L)'
;DNILGRYQVNSVQINPERDSWKSRWGFILACIGSAVGMGNIWMFPARVSRYGGGTFLLPYFFFVIIIGLSGVIGEMSFGRAARSGPMGAFGYAAARRWNNRRLGEAIGCIPVIGSLALAIGYSVIVGWILKYCVGAFTGAVLAPDSIDGFSHAFGSMASAFGNNWWQTAGLAITFIIMVLGISNGIERINKLIMPLFFFLFFGLAVYMAFQPHAADGYRYIFRIDRKGLLDPMTWVFALGQAFFSLSLAGNGTLIYGSYLEDTEDVMGAAWKVALFDTLAALLAAFVIIPAMAAAGSRLDQGGPGLIFIFLPNLFKSMPGSRILVAAFFVAVLFAGISSLINLFEAPIATMEQQLSMSRKTAVTAMVSAGFVIGICIQGMVADWMDFVSIYICPLGAALAGIMFFWVCGWDYVQDEVGKGRMHGPGKWFSFMARYVFCGLTVLVFILGISFGGIG
;
A
#
# COMPACT_ATOMS: atom_id res chain seq x y z
N ASP A 1 3.72 47.35 15.46
CA ASP A 1 4.32 47.51 14.12
C ASP A 1 5.54 46.62 14.00
N ASN A 2 5.61 45.80 12.93
CA ASN A 2 6.72 44.92 12.54
C ASN A 2 6.89 43.58 13.26
N ILE A 3 5.87 42.71 13.29
CA ILE A 3 6.05 41.26 13.51
C ILE A 3 5.80 40.45 12.24
N LEU A 4 5.33 41.04 11.15
CA LEU A 4 5.04 40.37 9.88
C LEU A 4 6.26 40.21 8.93
N GLY A 5 7.47 40.59 9.33
CA GLY A 5 8.65 40.70 8.46
C GLY A 5 9.67 39.56 8.54
N ARG A 6 9.46 38.46 9.29
CA ARG A 6 10.52 37.43 9.52
C ARG A 6 10.30 36.02 8.99
N TYR A 7 9.30 35.79 8.18
CA TYR A 7 9.07 34.47 7.57
C TYR A 7 8.98 34.50 6.05
N GLN A 8 9.84 35.26 5.40
CA GLN A 8 10.20 34.89 4.02
C GLN A 8 11.22 33.74 4.09
N VAL A 9 10.75 32.53 4.27
CA VAL A 9 11.46 31.33 3.82
C VAL A 9 11.64 31.52 2.32
N ASN A 10 12.90 31.61 1.86
CA ASN A 10 13.24 31.71 0.45
C ASN A 10 12.26 30.84 -0.33
N SER A 11 11.50 31.46 -1.22
CA SER A 11 10.48 30.84 -2.02
C SER A 11 11.04 29.52 -2.57
N VAL A 12 10.49 28.41 -2.11
CA VAL A 12 10.66 27.14 -2.84
C VAL A 12 10.30 27.48 -4.27
N GLN A 13 11.25 27.43 -5.18
CA GLN A 13 10.97 27.58 -6.61
C GLN A 13 9.98 26.47 -6.95
N ILE A 14 8.69 26.83 -6.94
CA ILE A 14 7.63 25.97 -7.43
C ILE A 14 7.92 25.85 -8.92
N ASN A 15 8.37 24.67 -9.34
CA ASN A 15 8.53 24.40 -10.76
C ASN A 15 7.13 24.51 -11.39
N PRO A 16 6.82 25.53 -12.20
CA PRO A 16 5.49 25.77 -12.76
C PRO A 16 5.06 24.65 -13.73
N GLU A 17 5.98 23.77 -14.13
CA GLU A 17 5.72 22.63 -15.03
C GLU A 17 5.49 21.30 -14.32
N ARG A 18 5.37 21.31 -12.97
CA ARG A 18 5.14 20.04 -12.25
C ARG A 18 3.77 19.47 -12.58
N ASP A 19 3.75 18.18 -12.99
CA ASP A 19 2.50 17.45 -13.27
C ASP A 19 1.58 17.45 -12.04
N SER A 20 0.27 17.45 -12.27
CA SER A 20 -0.76 17.50 -11.22
C SER A 20 -1.93 16.59 -11.58
N TRP A 21 -2.77 16.27 -10.60
CA TRP A 21 -3.99 15.51 -10.83
C TRP A 21 -5.01 16.33 -11.64
N LYS A 22 -5.58 15.73 -12.68
CA LYS A 22 -6.63 16.37 -13.49
C LYS A 22 -7.98 16.37 -12.81
N SER A 23 -8.20 15.46 -11.87
CA SER A 23 -9.47 15.33 -11.17
C SER A 23 -9.31 14.78 -9.76
N ARG A 24 -10.19 15.25 -8.87
CA ARG A 24 -10.28 14.77 -7.48
C ARG A 24 -10.48 13.24 -7.40
N TRP A 25 -11.34 12.68 -8.23
CA TRP A 25 -11.55 11.22 -8.27
C TRP A 25 -10.34 10.46 -8.80
N GLY A 26 -9.60 11.04 -9.74
CA GLY A 26 -8.35 10.47 -10.23
C GLY A 26 -7.32 10.34 -9.13
N PHE A 27 -7.14 11.38 -8.32
CA PHE A 27 -6.31 11.35 -7.13
C PHE A 27 -6.77 10.29 -6.12
N ILE A 28 -8.07 10.28 -5.76
CA ILE A 28 -8.62 9.33 -4.80
C ILE A 28 -8.41 7.88 -5.28
N LEU A 29 -8.71 7.58 -6.55
CA LEU A 29 -8.54 6.25 -7.12
C LEU A 29 -7.06 5.83 -7.20
N ALA A 30 -6.15 6.77 -7.45
CA ALA A 30 -4.72 6.50 -7.39
C ALA A 30 -4.26 6.18 -5.96
N CYS A 31 -4.73 6.92 -4.95
CA CYS A 31 -4.45 6.62 -3.55
C CYS A 31 -5.06 5.28 -3.11
N ILE A 32 -6.28 4.96 -3.55
CA ILE A 32 -6.89 3.64 -3.33
C ILE A 32 -6.03 2.56 -3.97
N GLY A 33 -5.59 2.74 -5.22
CA GLY A 33 -4.71 1.79 -5.91
C GLY A 33 -3.33 1.64 -5.26
N SER A 34 -2.84 2.69 -4.58
CA SER A 34 -1.63 2.60 -3.75
C SER A 34 -1.85 1.76 -2.50
N ALA A 35 -2.99 1.93 -1.84
CA ALA A 35 -3.34 1.23 -0.60
C ALA A 35 -3.74 -0.23 -0.87
N VAL A 36 -4.58 -0.46 -1.89
CA VAL A 36 -5.04 -1.80 -2.26
C VAL A 36 -3.91 -2.59 -2.92
N GLY A 37 -3.34 -3.52 -2.18
CA GLY A 37 -2.21 -4.32 -2.61
C GLY A 37 -2.23 -5.73 -2.01
N MET A 38 -1.08 -6.35 -1.96
CA MET A 38 -0.94 -7.70 -1.41
C MET A 38 -1.31 -7.77 0.07
N GLY A 39 -1.16 -6.66 0.81
CA GLY A 39 -1.61 -6.53 2.19
C GLY A 39 -3.09 -6.86 2.37
N ASN A 40 -3.94 -6.39 1.44
CA ASN A 40 -5.39 -6.64 1.46
C ASN A 40 -5.75 -8.04 0.96
N ILE A 41 -4.99 -8.57 0.00
CA ILE A 41 -5.40 -9.76 -0.75
C ILE A 41 -4.91 -11.05 -0.09
N TRP A 42 -3.70 -11.08 0.49
CA TRP A 42 -3.23 -12.30 1.15
C TRP A 42 -2.99 -12.15 2.65
N MET A 43 -2.45 -10.99 3.10
CA MET A 43 -2.13 -10.82 4.52
C MET A 43 -3.40 -10.67 5.36
N PHE A 44 -4.31 -9.81 4.93
CA PHE A 44 -5.55 -9.57 5.66
C PHE A 44 -6.43 -10.81 5.82
N PRO A 45 -6.77 -11.59 4.76
CA PRO A 45 -7.54 -12.82 4.93
C PRO A 45 -6.83 -13.84 5.83
N ALA A 46 -5.51 -13.96 5.71
CA ALA A 46 -4.72 -14.84 6.57
C ALA A 46 -4.78 -14.42 8.06
N ARG A 47 -4.72 -13.12 8.34
CA ARG A 47 -4.85 -12.58 9.69
C ARG A 47 -6.26 -12.77 10.25
N VAL A 48 -7.30 -12.47 9.45
CA VAL A 48 -8.70 -12.72 9.82
C VAL A 48 -8.91 -14.20 10.15
N SER A 49 -8.36 -15.08 9.33
CA SER A 49 -8.42 -16.53 9.57
C SER A 49 -7.69 -16.97 10.84
N ARG A 50 -6.50 -16.47 11.05
CA ARG A 50 -5.64 -16.89 12.19
C ARG A 50 -6.14 -16.36 13.53
N TYR A 51 -6.68 -15.16 13.58
CA TYR A 51 -7.06 -14.47 14.82
C TYR A 51 -8.57 -14.46 15.09
N GLY A 52 -9.34 -15.34 14.42
CA GLY A 52 -10.72 -15.63 14.80
C GLY A 52 -11.78 -14.70 14.19
N GLY A 53 -11.65 -14.35 12.93
CA GLY A 53 -12.69 -13.63 12.18
C GLY A 53 -13.01 -12.26 12.79
N GLY A 54 -14.24 -12.07 13.25
CA GLY A 54 -14.72 -10.82 13.84
C GLY A 54 -13.92 -10.36 15.07
N THR A 55 -13.30 -11.31 15.78
CA THR A 55 -12.36 -11.02 16.87
C THR A 55 -11.18 -10.16 16.41
N PHE A 56 -10.66 -10.41 15.21
CA PHE A 56 -9.61 -9.60 14.61
C PHE A 56 -10.17 -8.32 13.95
N LEU A 57 -11.34 -8.40 13.33
CA LEU A 57 -11.93 -7.27 12.61
C LEU A 57 -12.21 -6.07 13.50
N LEU A 58 -12.64 -6.28 14.75
CA LEU A 58 -12.94 -5.18 15.67
C LEU A 58 -11.72 -4.30 15.96
N PRO A 59 -10.58 -4.83 16.47
CA PRO A 59 -9.38 -4.02 16.66
C PRO A 59 -8.80 -3.48 15.34
N TYR A 60 -8.94 -4.21 14.23
CA TYR A 60 -8.51 -3.72 12.93
C TYR A 60 -9.28 -2.45 12.52
N PHE A 61 -10.61 -2.44 12.57
CA PHE A 61 -11.40 -1.24 12.26
C PHE A 61 -11.10 -0.08 13.20
N PHE A 62 -10.89 -0.36 14.48
CA PHE A 62 -10.47 0.64 15.45
C PHE A 62 -9.17 1.33 15.00
N PHE A 63 -8.15 0.57 14.63
CA PHE A 63 -6.88 1.13 14.19
C PHE A 63 -6.96 1.80 12.81
N VAL A 64 -7.73 1.26 11.87
CA VAL A 64 -7.94 1.90 10.56
C VAL A 64 -8.55 3.29 10.71
N ILE A 65 -9.54 3.45 11.60
CA ILE A 65 -10.16 4.74 11.88
C ILE A 65 -9.13 5.71 12.47
N ILE A 66 -8.38 5.29 13.48
CA ILE A 66 -7.39 6.15 14.15
C ILE A 66 -6.27 6.54 13.18
N ILE A 67 -5.67 5.56 12.52
CA ILE A 67 -4.52 5.75 11.62
C ILE A 67 -4.97 6.46 10.34
N GLY A 68 -6.11 6.09 9.77
CA GLY A 68 -6.66 6.72 8.57
C GLY A 68 -7.00 8.19 8.78
N LEU A 69 -7.62 8.53 9.92
CA LEU A 69 -7.99 9.91 10.26
C LEU A 69 -6.84 10.78 10.77
N SER A 70 -5.65 10.24 10.95
CA SER A 70 -4.49 11.01 11.41
C SER A 70 -3.29 10.85 10.48
N GLY A 71 -2.86 9.62 10.24
CA GLY A 71 -1.68 9.32 9.44
C GLY A 71 -1.85 9.66 7.97
N VAL A 72 -2.91 9.15 7.32
CA VAL A 72 -3.17 9.42 5.89
C VAL A 72 -3.40 10.92 5.66
N ILE A 73 -4.17 11.60 6.53
CA ILE A 73 -4.35 13.05 6.46
C ILE A 73 -3.00 13.76 6.60
N GLY A 74 -2.19 13.32 7.57
CA GLY A 74 -0.86 13.90 7.82
C GLY A 74 0.06 13.78 6.61
N GLU A 75 0.22 12.58 6.05
CA GLU A 75 1.10 12.37 4.90
C GLU A 75 0.62 13.13 3.66
N MET A 76 -0.67 13.07 3.32
CA MET A 76 -1.21 13.82 2.17
C MET A 76 -1.00 15.32 2.33
N SER A 77 -1.26 15.86 3.52
CA SER A 77 -1.06 17.29 3.82
C SER A 77 0.43 17.66 3.81
N PHE A 78 1.30 16.80 4.31
CA PHE A 78 2.73 17.03 4.31
C PHE A 78 3.30 17.07 2.89
N GLY A 79 2.89 16.13 2.03
CA GLY A 79 3.24 16.14 0.62
C GLY A 79 2.76 17.40 -0.09
N ARG A 80 1.49 17.80 0.13
CA ARG A 80 0.90 19.01 -0.44
C ARG A 80 1.64 20.26 0.02
N ALA A 81 1.91 20.40 1.32
CA ALA A 81 2.62 21.52 1.92
C ALA A 81 4.00 21.74 1.31
N ALA A 82 4.73 20.66 1.10
CA ALA A 82 6.09 20.70 0.58
C ALA A 82 6.16 20.76 -0.95
N ARG A 83 5.07 20.41 -1.66
CA ARG A 83 5.07 20.23 -3.12
C ARG A 83 6.22 19.33 -3.58
N SER A 84 6.55 18.33 -2.79
CA SER A 84 7.72 17.48 -2.99
C SER A 84 7.51 16.08 -2.44
N GLY A 85 8.25 15.10 -2.99
CA GLY A 85 8.34 13.76 -2.41
C GLY A 85 8.98 13.78 -1.02
N PRO A 86 9.12 12.61 -0.37
CA PRO A 86 9.54 12.51 1.02
C PRO A 86 10.81 13.29 1.35
N MET A 87 11.86 13.17 0.53
CA MET A 87 13.14 13.86 0.79
C MET A 87 12.98 15.38 0.87
N GLY A 88 12.28 15.98 -0.10
CA GLY A 88 12.06 17.42 -0.11
C GLY A 88 11.07 17.88 0.97
N ALA A 89 10.07 17.05 1.31
CA ALA A 89 9.12 17.35 2.39
C ALA A 89 9.84 17.43 3.75
N PHE A 90 10.71 16.49 4.05
CA PHE A 90 11.52 16.49 5.26
C PHE A 90 12.50 17.67 5.27
N GLY A 91 13.11 17.99 4.11
CA GLY A 91 13.93 19.19 3.94
C GLY A 91 13.17 20.47 4.23
N TYR A 92 11.91 20.56 3.77
CA TYR A 92 11.01 21.68 4.04
C TYR A 92 10.75 21.85 5.55
N ALA A 93 10.37 20.77 6.23
CA ALA A 93 10.11 20.80 7.68
C ALA A 93 11.36 21.21 8.49
N ALA A 94 12.52 20.64 8.17
CA ALA A 94 13.78 20.95 8.85
C ALA A 94 14.26 22.39 8.57
N ALA A 95 14.08 22.88 7.35
CA ALA A 95 14.39 24.28 7.01
C ALA A 95 13.51 25.23 7.82
N ARG A 96 12.22 24.94 7.96
CA ARG A 96 11.27 25.74 8.71
C ARG A 96 11.59 25.84 10.21
N ARG A 97 12.04 24.75 10.83
CA ARG A 97 12.25 24.67 12.28
C ARG A 97 13.68 24.92 12.70
N TRP A 98 14.63 24.35 11.96
CA TRP A 98 16.07 24.32 12.32
C TRP A 98 16.94 25.15 11.38
N ASN A 99 16.33 25.76 10.35
CA ASN A 99 17.05 26.46 9.28
C ASN A 99 18.12 25.58 8.60
N ASN A 100 17.88 24.28 8.55
CA ASN A 100 18.80 23.29 8.01
C ASN A 100 18.08 22.29 7.09
N ARG A 101 17.90 22.68 5.84
CA ARG A 101 17.25 21.87 4.82
C ARG A 101 17.98 20.54 4.55
N ARG A 102 19.31 20.58 4.51
CA ARG A 102 20.14 19.39 4.21
C ARG A 102 19.95 18.27 5.25
N LEU A 103 19.82 18.63 6.52
CA LEU A 103 19.55 17.65 7.57
C LEU A 103 18.21 16.94 7.34
N GLY A 104 17.16 17.70 6.99
CA GLY A 104 15.86 17.12 6.67
C GLY A 104 15.91 16.23 5.43
N GLU A 105 16.59 16.66 4.38
CA GLU A 105 16.76 15.85 3.16
C GLU A 105 17.52 14.54 3.44
N ALA A 106 18.55 14.57 4.28
CA ALA A 106 19.28 13.37 4.70
C ALA A 106 18.37 12.38 5.46
N ILE A 107 17.53 12.88 6.38
CA ILE A 107 16.55 12.04 7.08
C ILE A 107 15.50 11.52 6.07
N GLY A 108 15.06 12.33 5.13
CA GLY A 108 14.09 11.99 4.10
C GLY A 108 14.59 10.94 3.08
N CYS A 109 15.89 10.65 3.02
CA CYS A 109 16.41 9.53 2.25
C CYS A 109 15.90 8.17 2.77
N ILE A 110 15.64 8.04 4.07
CA ILE A 110 15.21 6.79 4.69
C ILE A 110 13.90 6.27 4.05
N PRO A 111 12.79 7.04 4.05
CA PRO A 111 11.56 6.59 3.41
C PRO A 111 11.69 6.42 1.88
N VAL A 112 12.53 7.19 1.20
CA VAL A 112 12.78 7.02 -0.26
C VAL A 112 13.47 5.68 -0.54
N ILE A 113 14.48 5.33 0.24
CA ILE A 113 15.16 4.03 0.16
C ILE A 113 14.20 2.90 0.48
N GLY A 114 13.35 3.06 1.51
CA GLY A 114 12.31 2.10 1.86
C GLY A 114 11.33 1.86 0.72
N SER A 115 10.83 2.93 0.10
CA SER A 115 9.92 2.85 -1.04
C SER A 115 10.55 2.15 -2.24
N LEU A 116 11.82 2.50 -2.58
CA LEU A 116 12.55 1.84 -3.66
C LEU A 116 12.80 0.35 -3.36
N ALA A 117 13.22 0.03 -2.15
CA ALA A 117 13.48 -1.35 -1.74
C ALA A 117 12.20 -2.21 -1.76
N LEU A 118 11.06 -1.64 -1.32
CA LEU A 118 9.74 -2.28 -1.51
C LEU A 118 9.41 -2.46 -2.99
N ALA A 119 9.61 -1.42 -3.83
CA ALA A 119 9.34 -1.51 -5.26
C ALA A 119 10.14 -2.64 -5.94
N ILE A 120 11.41 -2.81 -5.55
CA ILE A 120 12.27 -3.87 -6.04
C ILE A 120 11.68 -5.25 -5.74
N GLY A 121 11.38 -5.55 -4.48
CA GLY A 121 10.78 -6.82 -4.09
C GLY A 121 9.38 -7.02 -4.69
N TYR A 122 8.57 -5.97 -4.72
CA TYR A 122 7.23 -5.99 -5.29
C TYR A 122 7.23 -6.26 -6.80
N SER A 123 8.28 -5.84 -7.53
CA SER A 123 8.44 -6.13 -8.96
C SER A 123 8.55 -7.63 -9.24
N VAL A 124 9.21 -8.38 -8.35
CA VAL A 124 9.28 -9.86 -8.42
C VAL A 124 7.89 -10.47 -8.26
N ILE A 125 7.14 -9.99 -7.24
CA ILE A 125 5.79 -10.47 -6.95
C ILE A 125 4.83 -10.16 -8.10
N VAL A 126 4.90 -8.97 -8.70
CA VAL A 126 4.09 -8.61 -9.89
C VAL A 126 4.41 -9.52 -11.06
N GLY A 127 5.66 -9.95 -11.22
CA GLY A 127 6.04 -10.97 -12.21
C GLY A 127 5.33 -12.32 -11.96
N TRP A 128 5.27 -12.79 -10.70
CA TRP A 128 4.52 -14.00 -10.35
C TRP A 128 3.04 -13.86 -10.69
N ILE A 129 2.43 -12.74 -10.32
CA ILE A 129 1.02 -12.45 -10.59
C ILE A 129 0.75 -12.43 -12.10
N LEU A 130 1.62 -11.79 -12.88
CA LEU A 130 1.47 -11.70 -14.33
C LEU A 130 1.55 -13.09 -15.00
N LYS A 131 2.48 -13.95 -14.57
CA LYS A 131 2.57 -15.35 -15.04
C LYS A 131 1.28 -16.10 -14.75
N TYR A 132 0.75 -15.97 -13.54
CA TYR A 132 -0.49 -16.65 -13.15
C TYR A 132 -1.71 -16.05 -13.88
N CYS A 133 -1.73 -14.75 -14.10
CA CYS A 133 -2.79 -14.10 -14.89
C CYS A 133 -2.83 -14.66 -16.32
N VAL A 134 -1.70 -14.69 -17.02
CA VAL A 134 -1.62 -15.29 -18.37
C VAL A 134 -1.91 -16.80 -18.34
N GLY A 135 -1.39 -17.50 -17.34
CA GLY A 135 -1.63 -18.93 -17.13
C GLY A 135 -3.11 -19.27 -16.85
N ALA A 136 -3.87 -18.33 -16.27
CA ALA A 136 -5.31 -18.49 -16.05
C ALA A 136 -6.07 -18.53 -17.38
N PHE A 137 -5.72 -17.68 -18.35
CA PHE A 137 -6.33 -17.68 -19.67
C PHE A 137 -5.94 -18.91 -20.51
N THR A 138 -4.71 -19.38 -20.41
CA THR A 138 -4.25 -20.58 -21.11
C THR A 138 -4.69 -21.88 -20.46
N GLY A 139 -5.06 -21.86 -19.17
CA GLY A 139 -5.37 -23.04 -18.35
C GLY A 139 -4.15 -23.63 -17.64
N ALA A 140 -2.95 -23.12 -17.89
CA ALA A 140 -1.71 -23.65 -17.31
C ALA A 140 -1.67 -23.58 -15.76
N VAL A 141 -2.33 -22.59 -15.15
CA VAL A 141 -2.43 -22.48 -13.69
C VAL A 141 -3.23 -23.62 -13.07
N LEU A 142 -4.18 -24.20 -13.80
CA LEU A 142 -5.02 -25.32 -13.33
C LEU A 142 -4.50 -26.70 -13.79
N ALA A 143 -3.34 -26.76 -14.45
CA ALA A 143 -2.77 -28.01 -14.93
C ALA A 143 -2.32 -28.99 -13.83
N PRO A 144 -1.70 -28.54 -12.70
CA PRO A 144 -1.29 -29.46 -11.64
C PRO A 144 -2.48 -30.22 -11.04
N ASP A 145 -2.30 -31.52 -10.73
CA ASP A 145 -3.39 -32.38 -10.23
C ASP A 145 -3.38 -32.56 -8.71
N SER A 146 -2.36 -32.07 -8.03
CA SER A 146 -2.22 -32.14 -6.57
C SER A 146 -1.66 -30.87 -5.98
N ILE A 147 -1.84 -30.68 -4.67
CA ILE A 147 -1.27 -29.56 -3.93
C ILE A 147 0.26 -29.52 -4.04
N ASP A 148 0.92 -30.67 -4.09
CA ASP A 148 2.36 -30.76 -4.28
C ASP A 148 2.77 -30.32 -5.69
N GLY A 149 1.95 -30.59 -6.70
CA GLY A 149 2.15 -30.10 -8.07
C GLY A 149 2.05 -28.57 -8.14
N PHE A 150 1.06 -27.97 -7.48
CA PHE A 150 0.95 -26.50 -7.36
C PHE A 150 2.14 -25.91 -6.59
N SER A 151 2.56 -26.55 -5.50
CA SER A 151 3.71 -26.13 -4.70
C SER A 151 5.00 -26.17 -5.52
N HIS A 152 5.22 -27.23 -6.28
CA HIS A 152 6.38 -27.37 -7.17
C HIS A 152 6.36 -26.31 -8.29
N ALA A 153 5.21 -26.08 -8.92
CA ALA A 153 5.05 -25.06 -9.97
C ALA A 153 5.35 -23.65 -9.45
N PHE A 154 4.86 -23.29 -8.27
CA PHE A 154 5.18 -22.01 -7.63
C PHE A 154 6.64 -21.96 -7.18
N GLY A 155 7.15 -23.00 -6.51
CA GLY A 155 8.53 -23.04 -6.01
C GLY A 155 9.57 -22.89 -7.12
N SER A 156 9.35 -23.52 -8.28
CA SER A 156 10.24 -23.35 -9.45
C SER A 156 10.25 -21.89 -9.96
N MET A 157 9.11 -21.20 -9.92
CA MET A 157 9.01 -19.80 -10.31
C MET A 157 9.61 -18.86 -9.25
N ALA A 158 9.43 -19.18 -7.97
CA ALA A 158 9.94 -18.37 -6.85
C ALA A 158 11.44 -18.63 -6.57
N SER A 159 12.07 -19.55 -7.29
CA SER A 159 13.50 -19.83 -7.19
C SER A 159 14.35 -18.70 -7.79
N ALA A 160 15.66 -18.74 -7.53
CA ALA A 160 16.60 -17.82 -8.12
C ALA A 160 16.53 -17.87 -9.66
N PHE A 161 16.37 -16.72 -10.29
CA PHE A 161 16.21 -16.54 -11.73
C PHE A 161 15.00 -17.25 -12.38
N GLY A 162 14.04 -17.75 -11.58
CA GLY A 162 12.86 -18.47 -12.08
C GLY A 162 11.77 -17.56 -12.69
N ASN A 163 11.87 -16.25 -12.49
CA ASN A 163 10.82 -15.28 -12.84
C ASN A 163 11.27 -14.17 -13.81
N ASN A 164 12.44 -14.28 -14.43
CA ASN A 164 13.08 -13.18 -15.16
C ASN A 164 12.17 -12.56 -16.24
N TRP A 165 11.56 -13.35 -17.10
CA TRP A 165 10.69 -12.87 -18.18
C TRP A 165 9.45 -12.16 -17.68
N TRP A 166 8.79 -12.71 -16.67
CA TRP A 166 7.55 -12.18 -16.15
C TRP A 166 7.77 -10.91 -15.31
N GLN A 167 8.85 -10.88 -14.54
CA GLN A 167 9.28 -9.67 -13.84
C GLN A 167 9.63 -8.55 -14.84
N THR A 168 10.36 -8.87 -15.90
CA THR A 168 10.69 -7.90 -16.96
C THR A 168 9.41 -7.36 -17.62
N ALA A 169 8.46 -8.23 -17.95
CA ALA A 169 7.19 -7.81 -18.53
C ALA A 169 6.37 -6.91 -17.58
N GLY A 170 6.30 -7.26 -16.29
CA GLY A 170 5.64 -6.44 -15.27
C GLY A 170 6.28 -5.06 -15.11
N LEU A 171 7.62 -5.01 -15.08
CA LEU A 171 8.36 -3.75 -15.04
C LEU A 171 8.20 -2.94 -16.33
N ALA A 172 8.12 -3.58 -17.50
CA ALA A 172 7.87 -2.89 -18.76
C ALA A 172 6.49 -2.21 -18.78
N ILE A 173 5.45 -2.89 -18.29
CA ILE A 173 4.11 -2.29 -18.14
C ILE A 173 4.18 -1.09 -17.21
N THR A 174 4.82 -1.24 -16.05
CA THR A 174 5.00 -0.17 -15.07
C THR A 174 5.77 1.01 -15.67
N PHE A 175 6.86 0.75 -16.38
CA PHE A 175 7.66 1.76 -17.08
C PHE A 175 6.82 2.60 -18.04
N ILE A 176 6.04 1.94 -18.92
CA ILE A 176 5.18 2.62 -19.90
C ILE A 176 4.21 3.56 -19.20
N ILE A 177 3.56 3.10 -18.11
CA ILE A 177 2.60 3.93 -17.38
C ILE A 177 3.30 5.13 -16.73
N MET A 178 4.45 4.92 -16.11
CA MET A 178 5.15 5.96 -15.36
C MET A 178 5.80 7.03 -16.24
N VAL A 179 6.28 6.68 -17.43
CA VAL A 179 6.83 7.65 -18.39
C VAL A 179 5.77 8.64 -18.86
N LEU A 180 4.49 8.24 -18.89
CA LEU A 180 3.37 9.11 -19.28
C LEU A 180 3.01 10.16 -18.21
N GLY A 181 3.63 10.12 -17.03
CA GLY A 181 3.44 11.08 -15.94
C GLY A 181 2.24 10.78 -15.04
N ILE A 182 1.91 11.76 -14.20
CA ILE A 182 0.85 11.61 -13.20
C ILE A 182 -0.53 11.59 -13.86
N SER A 183 -0.83 12.61 -14.62
CA SER A 183 -2.17 12.82 -15.16
C SER A 183 -2.53 11.88 -16.32
N ASN A 184 -1.60 11.64 -17.25
CA ASN A 184 -1.85 10.83 -18.45
C ASN A 184 -1.52 9.35 -18.26
N GLY A 185 -0.66 9.01 -17.28
CA GLY A 185 -0.25 7.65 -16.93
C GLY A 185 -0.99 7.16 -15.70
N ILE A 186 -0.53 7.57 -14.53
CA ILE A 186 -0.95 7.03 -13.22
C ILE A 186 -2.45 7.26 -12.97
N GLU A 187 -2.93 8.49 -13.16
CA GLU A 187 -4.35 8.81 -12.95
C GLU A 187 -5.25 8.04 -13.90
N ARG A 188 -4.90 8.05 -15.20
CA ARG A 188 -5.71 7.40 -16.22
C ARG A 188 -5.83 5.90 -16.00
N ILE A 189 -4.73 5.24 -15.66
CA ILE A 189 -4.76 3.79 -15.43
C ILE A 189 -5.54 3.44 -14.17
N ASN A 190 -5.37 4.18 -13.07
CA ASN A 190 -6.10 3.92 -11.83
C ASN A 190 -7.60 4.18 -11.95
N LYS A 191 -8.03 5.14 -12.77
CA LYS A 191 -9.45 5.34 -13.11
C LYS A 191 -10.09 4.13 -13.80
N LEU A 192 -9.30 3.34 -14.51
CA LEU A 192 -9.77 2.13 -15.19
C LEU A 192 -9.68 0.91 -14.27
N ILE A 193 -8.50 0.65 -13.70
CA ILE A 193 -8.23 -0.62 -13.03
C ILE A 193 -8.88 -0.71 -11.64
N MET A 194 -9.04 0.40 -10.91
CA MET A 194 -9.63 0.32 -9.56
C MET A 194 -11.13 -0.02 -9.59
N PRO A 195 -12.00 0.61 -10.38
CA PRO A 195 -13.37 0.16 -10.50
C PRO A 195 -13.50 -1.29 -10.98
N LEU A 196 -12.66 -1.73 -11.93
CA LEU A 196 -12.64 -3.12 -12.40
C LEU A 196 -12.19 -4.08 -11.31
N PHE A 197 -11.21 -3.72 -10.49
CA PHE A 197 -10.79 -4.49 -9.33
C PHE A 197 -11.98 -4.76 -8.38
N PHE A 198 -12.68 -3.70 -7.96
CA PHE A 198 -13.84 -3.83 -7.08
C PHE A 198 -14.97 -4.66 -7.71
N PHE A 199 -15.24 -4.45 -8.99
CA PHE A 199 -16.23 -5.23 -9.72
C PHE A 199 -15.89 -6.73 -9.75
N LEU A 200 -14.64 -7.08 -10.06
CA LEU A 200 -14.18 -8.47 -10.12
C LEU A 200 -14.23 -9.12 -8.73
N PHE A 201 -13.70 -8.48 -7.69
CA PHE A 201 -13.74 -9.04 -6.34
C PHE A 201 -15.16 -9.13 -5.79
N PHE A 202 -16.03 -8.17 -6.09
CA PHE A 202 -17.44 -8.25 -5.72
C PHE A 202 -18.12 -9.44 -6.43
N GLY A 203 -17.91 -9.61 -7.72
CA GLY A 203 -18.43 -10.75 -8.48
C GLY A 203 -17.94 -12.10 -7.92
N LEU A 204 -16.66 -12.19 -7.58
CA LEU A 204 -16.07 -13.36 -6.94
C LEU A 204 -16.70 -13.61 -5.55
N ALA A 205 -16.88 -12.59 -4.72
CA ALA A 205 -17.51 -12.71 -3.40
C ALA A 205 -18.98 -13.19 -3.52
N VAL A 206 -19.72 -12.64 -4.47
CA VAL A 206 -21.09 -13.11 -4.78
C VAL A 206 -21.07 -14.57 -5.22
N TYR A 207 -20.18 -14.96 -6.14
CA TYR A 207 -20.05 -16.36 -6.57
C TYR A 207 -19.76 -17.29 -5.37
N MET A 208 -18.81 -16.89 -4.50
CA MET A 208 -18.46 -17.69 -3.31
C MET A 208 -19.64 -17.84 -2.33
N ALA A 209 -20.51 -16.84 -2.22
CA ALA A 209 -21.68 -16.92 -1.33
C ALA A 209 -22.64 -18.06 -1.69
N PHE A 210 -22.66 -18.49 -2.95
CA PHE A 210 -23.52 -19.58 -3.43
C PHE A 210 -22.81 -20.96 -3.42
N GLN A 211 -21.56 -21.07 -2.98
CA GLN A 211 -20.88 -22.35 -2.91
C GLN A 211 -21.34 -23.18 -1.69
N PRO A 212 -21.40 -24.51 -1.82
CA PRO A 212 -21.66 -25.37 -0.68
C PRO A 212 -20.67 -25.09 0.46
N HIS A 213 -21.16 -25.11 1.70
CA HIS A 213 -20.37 -24.85 2.92
C HIS A 213 -19.73 -23.45 3.04
N ALA A 214 -19.91 -22.54 2.06
CA ALA A 214 -19.39 -21.18 2.14
C ALA A 214 -19.98 -20.40 3.36
N ALA A 215 -21.19 -20.74 3.75
CA ALA A 215 -21.85 -20.16 4.93
C ALA A 215 -21.02 -20.32 6.23
N ASP A 216 -20.24 -21.40 6.34
CA ASP A 216 -19.38 -21.63 7.51
C ASP A 216 -18.21 -20.64 7.51
N GLY A 217 -17.66 -20.31 6.33
CA GLY A 217 -16.65 -19.27 6.16
C GLY A 217 -17.19 -17.89 6.56
N TYR A 218 -18.39 -17.52 6.13
CA TYR A 218 -19.02 -16.25 6.53
C TYR A 218 -19.33 -16.22 8.03
N ARG A 219 -19.85 -17.29 8.62
CA ARG A 219 -20.05 -17.39 10.06
C ARG A 219 -18.74 -17.21 10.82
N TYR A 220 -17.66 -17.77 10.31
CA TYR A 220 -16.33 -17.60 10.90
C TYR A 220 -15.87 -16.15 10.85
N ILE A 221 -16.00 -15.45 9.70
CA ILE A 221 -15.60 -14.05 9.55
C ILE A 221 -16.33 -13.15 10.58
N PHE A 222 -17.60 -13.43 10.89
CA PHE A 222 -18.37 -12.60 11.82
C PHE A 222 -18.36 -13.12 13.27
N ARG A 223 -17.69 -14.24 13.52
CA ARG A 223 -17.58 -14.79 14.87
C ARG A 223 -16.68 -13.91 15.73
N ILE A 224 -17.14 -13.60 16.95
CA ILE A 224 -16.39 -12.88 17.96
C ILE A 224 -16.14 -13.80 19.16
N ASP A 225 -14.88 -14.02 19.50
CA ASP A 225 -14.47 -14.73 20.72
C ASP A 225 -13.92 -13.75 21.76
N ARG A 226 -14.52 -13.73 22.93
CA ARG A 226 -14.11 -12.83 24.01
C ARG A 226 -12.67 -13.11 24.48
N LYS A 227 -12.23 -14.37 24.48
CA LYS A 227 -10.86 -14.73 24.89
C LYS A 227 -9.86 -14.20 23.88
N GLY A 228 -10.16 -14.32 22.58
CA GLY A 228 -9.31 -13.77 21.52
C GLY A 228 -9.24 -12.24 21.54
N LEU A 229 -10.31 -11.53 21.94
CA LEU A 229 -10.28 -10.06 22.12
C LEU A 229 -9.40 -9.63 23.31
N LEU A 230 -9.20 -10.49 24.29
CA LEU A 230 -8.31 -10.23 25.45
C LEU A 230 -6.87 -10.61 25.15
N ASP A 231 -6.60 -11.30 24.05
CA ASP A 231 -5.24 -11.64 23.63
C ASP A 231 -4.54 -10.40 23.06
N PRO A 232 -3.44 -9.92 23.67
CA PRO A 232 -2.68 -8.78 23.16
C PRO A 232 -2.18 -8.97 21.72
N MET A 233 -1.89 -10.20 21.30
CA MET A 233 -1.41 -10.51 19.96
C MET A 233 -2.45 -10.15 18.89
N THR A 234 -3.73 -10.34 19.14
CA THR A 234 -4.81 -9.92 18.22
C THR A 234 -4.75 -8.42 17.94
N TRP A 235 -4.51 -7.61 18.97
CA TRP A 235 -4.38 -6.14 18.84
C TRP A 235 -3.09 -5.74 18.15
N VAL A 236 -1.96 -6.38 18.48
CA VAL A 236 -0.66 -6.10 17.86
C VAL A 236 -0.71 -6.35 16.36
N PHE A 237 -1.24 -7.49 15.93
CA PHE A 237 -1.34 -7.81 14.51
C PHE A 237 -2.43 -7.02 13.79
N ALA A 238 -3.49 -6.62 14.47
CA ALA A 238 -4.50 -5.71 13.90
C ALA A 238 -3.95 -4.31 13.67
N LEU A 239 -3.13 -3.80 14.60
CA LEU A 239 -2.42 -2.53 14.46
C LEU A 239 -1.45 -2.58 13.27
N GLY A 240 -0.61 -3.61 13.20
CA GLY A 240 0.34 -3.80 12.09
C GLY A 240 -0.37 -3.88 10.74
N GLN A 241 -1.45 -4.66 10.65
CA GLN A 241 -2.24 -4.78 9.43
C GLN A 241 -2.87 -3.45 9.00
N ALA A 242 -3.45 -2.69 9.92
CA ALA A 242 -4.06 -1.39 9.61
C ALA A 242 -3.01 -0.37 9.12
N PHE A 243 -1.84 -0.38 9.75
CA PHE A 243 -0.73 0.48 9.39
C PHE A 243 -0.18 0.18 7.97
N PHE A 244 -0.03 -1.11 7.67
CA PHE A 244 0.49 -1.57 6.38
C PHE A 244 -0.52 -1.36 5.25
N SER A 245 -1.82 -1.65 5.51
CA SER A 245 -2.90 -1.56 4.53
C SER A 245 -3.06 -0.14 3.97
N LEU A 246 -2.95 0.89 4.82
CA LEU A 246 -3.14 2.29 4.43
C LEU A 246 -1.94 2.93 3.69
N SER A 247 -0.96 2.14 3.24
CA SER A 247 0.25 2.59 2.50
C SER A 247 1.13 3.61 3.23
N LEU A 248 1.03 3.73 4.54
CA LEU A 248 1.89 4.62 5.32
C LEU A 248 3.34 4.11 5.36
N ALA A 249 3.51 2.80 5.33
CA ALA A 249 4.82 2.16 5.32
C ALA A 249 5.71 2.55 4.12
N GLY A 250 5.12 2.91 2.97
CA GLY A 250 5.83 3.31 1.76
C GLY A 250 5.82 4.82 1.48
N ASN A 251 5.27 5.65 2.38
CA ASN A 251 5.01 7.08 2.14
C ASN A 251 4.22 7.34 0.83
N GLY A 252 3.38 6.40 0.45
CA GLY A 252 2.62 6.44 -0.80
C GLY A 252 1.60 7.57 -0.84
N THR A 253 0.97 7.86 0.29
CA THR A 253 0.02 8.98 0.41
C THR A 253 0.74 10.33 0.46
N LEU A 254 1.98 10.40 0.97
CA LEU A 254 2.79 11.61 0.96
C LEU A 254 3.18 12.00 -0.46
N ILE A 255 3.73 11.07 -1.25
CA ILE A 255 4.14 11.38 -2.62
C ILE A 255 2.95 11.76 -3.50
N TYR A 256 1.81 11.08 -3.41
CA TYR A 256 0.62 11.45 -4.16
C TYR A 256 0.01 12.76 -3.68
N GLY A 257 0.05 13.03 -2.37
CA GLY A 257 -0.32 14.31 -1.77
C GLY A 257 0.49 15.48 -2.33
N SER A 258 1.74 15.26 -2.70
CA SER A 258 2.62 16.31 -3.23
C SER A 258 2.20 16.87 -4.59
N TYR A 259 1.30 16.20 -5.30
CA TYR A 259 0.71 16.64 -6.57
C TYR A 259 -0.68 17.28 -6.40
N LEU A 260 -1.15 17.47 -5.14
CA LEU A 260 -2.44 18.10 -4.85
C LEU A 260 -2.35 19.62 -4.91
N GLU A 261 -3.45 20.23 -5.33
CA GLU A 261 -3.68 21.66 -5.21
C GLU A 261 -4.18 22.04 -3.80
N ASP A 262 -4.01 23.30 -3.41
CA ASP A 262 -4.43 23.81 -2.10
C ASP A 262 -5.96 23.82 -1.93
N THR A 263 -6.72 23.73 -3.01
CA THR A 263 -8.18 23.68 -3.03
C THR A 263 -8.77 22.32 -2.67
N GLU A 264 -7.93 21.25 -2.62
CA GLU A 264 -8.41 19.91 -2.37
C GLU A 264 -8.63 19.61 -0.88
N ASP A 265 -9.77 18.99 -0.57
CA ASP A 265 -10.11 18.53 0.78
C ASP A 265 -9.39 17.20 1.10
N VAL A 266 -8.22 17.30 1.73
CA VAL A 266 -7.40 16.15 2.12
C VAL A 266 -8.12 15.25 3.13
N MET A 267 -8.84 15.81 4.10
CA MET A 267 -9.55 14.99 5.11
C MET A 267 -10.64 14.12 4.46
N GLY A 268 -11.42 14.72 3.54
CA GLY A 268 -12.44 13.97 2.81
C GLY A 268 -11.85 12.92 1.85
N ALA A 269 -10.66 13.18 1.30
CA ALA A 269 -9.95 12.20 0.47
C ALA A 269 -9.41 11.04 1.30
N ALA A 270 -8.75 11.32 2.43
CA ALA A 270 -8.19 10.32 3.32
C ALA A 270 -9.25 9.35 3.86
N TRP A 271 -10.43 9.87 4.24
CA TRP A 271 -11.56 9.04 4.66
C TRP A 271 -12.01 8.07 3.56
N LYS A 272 -12.11 8.56 2.32
CA LYS A 272 -12.51 7.71 1.19
C LYS A 272 -11.46 6.63 0.92
N VAL A 273 -10.16 6.99 0.98
CA VAL A 273 -9.08 6.00 0.81
C VAL A 273 -9.16 4.92 1.88
N ALA A 274 -9.28 5.28 3.16
CA ALA A 274 -9.41 4.31 4.24
C ALA A 274 -10.64 3.41 4.10
N LEU A 275 -11.78 3.98 3.69
CA LEU A 275 -13.02 3.22 3.46
C LEU A 275 -12.87 2.21 2.32
N PHE A 276 -12.36 2.63 1.16
CA PHE A 276 -12.22 1.75 0.01
C PHE A 276 -11.10 0.72 0.19
N ASP A 277 -10.01 1.07 0.88
CA ASP A 277 -8.97 0.12 1.29
C ASP A 277 -9.55 -1.00 2.17
N THR A 278 -10.30 -0.62 3.20
CA THR A 278 -10.98 -1.56 4.08
C THR A 278 -11.99 -2.43 3.32
N LEU A 279 -12.75 -1.83 2.39
CA LEU A 279 -13.70 -2.57 1.54
C LEU A 279 -12.97 -3.60 0.67
N ALA A 280 -11.82 -3.24 0.08
CA ALA A 280 -11.01 -4.16 -0.72
C ALA A 280 -10.51 -5.34 0.14
N ALA A 281 -10.03 -5.08 1.35
CA ALA A 281 -9.59 -6.11 2.29
C ALA A 281 -10.73 -7.07 2.68
N LEU A 282 -11.91 -6.51 2.97
CA LEU A 282 -13.11 -7.32 3.29
C LEU A 282 -13.57 -8.15 2.09
N LEU A 283 -13.59 -7.58 0.88
CA LEU A 283 -13.94 -8.33 -0.33
C LEU A 283 -12.97 -9.50 -0.56
N ALA A 284 -11.67 -9.29 -0.35
CA ALA A 284 -10.69 -10.38 -0.43
C ALA A 284 -10.96 -11.47 0.61
N ALA A 285 -11.26 -11.09 1.87
CA ALA A 285 -11.63 -12.04 2.90
C ALA A 285 -12.93 -12.80 2.57
N PHE A 286 -13.93 -12.13 1.97
CA PHE A 286 -15.19 -12.73 1.54
C PHE A 286 -15.06 -13.66 0.34
N VAL A 287 -13.98 -13.57 -0.42
CA VAL A 287 -13.63 -14.54 -1.46
C VAL A 287 -12.86 -15.71 -0.86
N ILE A 288 -11.80 -15.42 -0.12
CA ILE A 288 -10.78 -16.41 0.25
C ILE A 288 -11.25 -17.32 1.39
N ILE A 289 -11.83 -16.77 2.46
CA ILE A 289 -12.22 -17.55 3.63
C ILE A 289 -13.41 -18.49 3.31
N PRO A 290 -14.48 -18.05 2.62
CA PRO A 290 -15.53 -18.96 2.18
C PRO A 290 -15.06 -20.00 1.16
N ALA A 291 -14.08 -19.67 0.28
CA ALA A 291 -13.49 -20.65 -0.62
C ALA A 291 -12.77 -21.76 0.15
N MET A 292 -11.99 -21.41 1.17
CA MET A 292 -11.32 -22.38 2.05
C MET A 292 -12.34 -23.26 2.79
N ALA A 293 -13.40 -22.66 3.33
CA ALA A 293 -14.49 -23.39 4.01
C ALA A 293 -15.21 -24.35 3.04
N ALA A 294 -15.54 -23.89 1.84
CA ALA A 294 -16.21 -24.71 0.80
C ALA A 294 -15.38 -25.94 0.39
N ALA A 295 -14.06 -25.82 0.41
CA ALA A 295 -13.14 -26.93 0.11
C ALA A 295 -12.82 -27.80 1.34
N GLY A 296 -13.41 -27.56 2.50
CA GLY A 296 -13.11 -28.27 3.76
C GLY A 296 -11.66 -28.08 4.24
N SER A 297 -11.00 -27.02 3.79
CA SER A 297 -9.61 -26.72 4.13
C SER A 297 -9.49 -26.03 5.49
N ARG A 298 -8.32 -26.15 6.13
CA ARG A 298 -8.02 -25.37 7.33
C ARG A 298 -7.97 -23.88 6.99
N LEU A 299 -8.52 -23.06 7.87
CA LEU A 299 -8.63 -21.62 7.68
C LEU A 299 -7.37 -20.84 8.10
N ASP A 300 -6.27 -21.51 8.41
CA ASP A 300 -5.03 -20.94 8.96
C ASP A 300 -3.91 -20.77 7.91
N GLN A 301 -4.23 -20.90 6.63
CA GLN A 301 -3.27 -20.71 5.52
C GLN A 301 -2.98 -19.22 5.28
N GLY A 302 -1.75 -18.89 4.91
CA GLY A 302 -1.32 -17.51 4.69
C GLY A 302 -0.10 -17.37 3.78
N GLY A 303 0.32 -16.13 3.59
CA GLY A 303 1.48 -15.79 2.76
C GLY A 303 1.26 -15.99 1.25
N PRO A 304 2.34 -15.92 0.44
CA PRO A 304 2.24 -16.11 -1.02
C PRO A 304 1.66 -17.47 -1.42
N GLY A 305 1.89 -18.51 -0.62
CA GLY A 305 1.32 -19.84 -0.84
C GLY A 305 -0.19 -19.84 -0.89
N LEU A 306 -0.86 -18.99 -0.13
CA LEU A 306 -2.32 -18.87 -0.17
C LEU A 306 -2.83 -18.56 -1.57
N ILE A 307 -2.22 -17.58 -2.24
CA ILE A 307 -2.66 -17.11 -3.56
C ILE A 307 -2.18 -18.03 -4.70
N PHE A 308 -0.94 -18.48 -4.64
CA PHE A 308 -0.29 -19.15 -5.78
C PHE A 308 -0.38 -20.69 -5.73
N ILE A 309 -0.67 -21.25 -4.55
CA ILE A 309 -0.76 -22.71 -4.36
C ILE A 309 -2.18 -23.11 -3.97
N PHE A 310 -2.67 -22.59 -2.83
CA PHE A 310 -3.95 -23.05 -2.27
C PHE A 310 -5.16 -22.63 -3.09
N LEU A 311 -5.28 -21.34 -3.44
CA LEU A 311 -6.46 -20.84 -4.16
C LEU A 311 -6.61 -21.45 -5.57
N PRO A 312 -5.57 -21.58 -6.41
CA PRO A 312 -5.70 -22.27 -7.68
C PRO A 312 -6.15 -23.73 -7.51
N ASN A 313 -5.61 -24.43 -6.51
CA ASN A 313 -6.04 -25.80 -6.19
C ASN A 313 -7.51 -25.86 -5.75
N LEU A 314 -7.96 -24.91 -4.91
CA LEU A 314 -9.36 -24.85 -4.47
C LEU A 314 -10.29 -24.53 -5.66
N PHE A 315 -9.97 -23.52 -6.45
CA PHE A 315 -10.77 -23.12 -7.59
C PHE A 315 -10.85 -24.21 -8.66
N LYS A 316 -9.83 -25.06 -8.81
CA LYS A 316 -9.82 -26.18 -9.75
C LYS A 316 -11.01 -27.12 -9.55
N SER A 317 -11.44 -27.33 -8.31
CA SER A 317 -12.59 -28.20 -7.98
C SER A 317 -13.95 -27.53 -8.15
N MET A 318 -13.99 -26.20 -8.37
CA MET A 318 -15.23 -25.43 -8.45
C MET A 318 -15.78 -25.31 -9.89
N PRO A 319 -17.10 -25.23 -10.11
CA PRO A 319 -17.67 -24.94 -11.41
C PRO A 319 -17.13 -23.62 -11.98
N GLY A 320 -16.79 -23.58 -13.26
CA GLY A 320 -16.26 -22.38 -13.90
C GLY A 320 -14.84 -21.98 -13.42
N SER A 321 -14.07 -22.92 -12.89
CA SER A 321 -12.73 -22.73 -12.34
C SER A 321 -11.82 -21.80 -13.14
N ARG A 322 -11.82 -21.94 -14.47
CA ARG A 322 -11.02 -21.13 -15.39
C ARG A 322 -11.39 -19.65 -15.35
N ILE A 323 -12.68 -19.33 -15.28
CA ILE A 323 -13.19 -17.95 -15.18
C ILE A 323 -12.86 -17.37 -13.80
N LEU A 324 -13.02 -18.19 -12.74
CA LEU A 324 -12.72 -17.78 -11.37
C LEU A 324 -11.25 -17.39 -11.21
N VAL A 325 -10.34 -18.27 -11.67
CA VAL A 325 -8.91 -18.02 -11.60
C VAL A 325 -8.51 -16.83 -12.45
N ALA A 326 -9.09 -16.68 -13.66
CA ALA A 326 -8.81 -15.53 -14.51
C ALA A 326 -9.29 -14.20 -13.86
N ALA A 327 -10.53 -14.15 -13.36
CA ALA A 327 -11.07 -12.99 -12.68
C ALA A 327 -10.24 -12.61 -11.45
N PHE A 328 -9.84 -13.61 -10.65
CA PHE A 328 -9.02 -13.40 -9.47
C PHE A 328 -7.65 -12.83 -9.83
N PHE A 329 -6.89 -13.47 -10.73
CA PHE A 329 -5.53 -13.00 -11.05
C PHE A 329 -5.50 -11.70 -11.86
N VAL A 330 -6.53 -11.39 -12.65
CA VAL A 330 -6.67 -10.07 -13.28
C VAL A 330 -6.84 -8.98 -12.22
N ALA A 331 -7.70 -9.21 -11.24
CA ALA A 331 -7.91 -8.25 -10.16
C ALA A 331 -6.65 -8.08 -9.29
N VAL A 332 -5.97 -9.20 -8.96
CA VAL A 332 -4.69 -9.18 -8.22
C VAL A 332 -3.61 -8.45 -9.00
N LEU A 333 -3.56 -8.60 -10.34
CA LEU A 333 -2.63 -7.87 -11.20
C LEU A 333 -2.89 -6.36 -11.17
N PHE A 334 -4.15 -5.93 -11.18
CA PHE A 334 -4.49 -4.52 -11.06
C PHE A 334 -3.99 -3.92 -9.74
N ALA A 335 -4.22 -4.60 -8.63
CA ALA A 335 -3.70 -4.20 -7.32
C ALA A 335 -2.16 -4.19 -7.29
N GLY A 336 -1.51 -5.20 -7.87
CA GLY A 336 -0.06 -5.30 -7.94
C GLY A 336 0.58 -4.15 -8.71
N ILE A 337 0.07 -3.85 -9.92
CA ILE A 337 0.59 -2.78 -10.77
C ILE A 337 0.37 -1.40 -10.13
N SER A 338 -0.82 -1.11 -9.59
CA SER A 338 -1.11 0.19 -8.97
C SER A 338 -0.21 0.47 -7.75
N SER A 339 0.04 -0.54 -6.92
CA SER A 339 0.95 -0.42 -5.79
C SER A 339 2.41 -0.27 -6.24
N LEU A 340 2.86 -1.02 -7.26
CA LEU A 340 4.22 -0.93 -7.78
C LEU A 340 4.52 0.45 -8.37
N ILE A 341 3.56 1.03 -9.10
CA ILE A 341 3.66 2.41 -9.63
C ILE A 341 3.85 3.41 -8.48
N ASN A 342 3.06 3.32 -7.43
CA ASN A 342 3.17 4.23 -6.30
C ASN A 342 4.52 4.11 -5.58
N LEU A 343 5.01 2.89 -5.39
CA LEU A 343 6.31 2.63 -4.73
C LEU A 343 7.49 3.20 -5.53
N PHE A 344 7.45 3.16 -6.86
CA PHE A 344 8.47 3.78 -7.68
C PHE A 344 8.36 5.30 -7.76
N GLU A 345 7.18 5.88 -7.51
CA GLU A 345 6.97 7.32 -7.68
C GLU A 345 7.81 8.16 -6.71
N ALA A 346 7.96 7.74 -5.47
CA ALA A 346 8.74 8.47 -4.47
C ALA A 346 10.24 8.61 -4.85
N PRO A 347 10.96 7.54 -5.24
CA PRO A 347 12.34 7.66 -5.71
C PRO A 347 12.45 8.39 -7.06
N ILE A 348 11.50 8.23 -7.98
CA ILE A 348 11.48 8.94 -9.26
C ILE A 348 11.33 10.44 -9.04
N ALA A 349 10.36 10.88 -8.26
CA ALA A 349 10.17 12.29 -7.92
C ALA A 349 11.40 12.87 -7.19
N THR A 350 12.09 12.07 -6.40
CA THR A 350 13.33 12.48 -5.76
C THR A 350 14.43 12.75 -6.79
N MET A 351 14.60 11.88 -7.80
CA MET A 351 15.55 12.09 -8.90
C MET A 351 15.21 13.32 -9.74
N GLU A 352 13.94 13.53 -10.05
CA GLU A 352 13.47 14.73 -10.76
C GLU A 352 13.78 16.01 -9.99
N GLN A 353 13.55 16.01 -8.69
CA GLN A 353 13.66 17.22 -7.86
C GLN A 353 15.06 17.53 -7.36
N GLN A 354 15.83 16.52 -6.97
CA GLN A 354 17.16 16.71 -6.39
C GLN A 354 18.28 16.73 -7.44
N LEU A 355 18.11 15.97 -8.51
CA LEU A 355 19.10 15.87 -9.58
C LEU A 355 18.67 16.57 -10.87
N SER A 356 17.51 17.25 -10.87
CA SER A 356 16.95 17.94 -12.04
C SER A 356 16.87 17.04 -13.29
N MET A 357 16.58 15.75 -13.08
CA MET A 357 16.47 14.77 -14.16
C MET A 357 15.10 14.90 -14.85
N SER A 358 15.08 14.65 -16.16
CA SER A 358 13.79 14.54 -16.86
C SER A 358 13.01 13.32 -16.35
N ARG A 359 11.66 13.36 -16.38
CA ARG A 359 10.78 12.25 -16.01
C ARG A 359 11.20 10.93 -16.64
N LYS A 360 11.44 10.94 -17.96
CA LYS A 360 11.84 9.74 -18.70
C LYS A 360 13.18 9.17 -18.18
N THR A 361 14.15 10.02 -17.90
CA THR A 361 15.47 9.59 -17.39
C THR A 361 15.35 9.03 -15.97
N ALA A 362 14.59 9.69 -15.08
CA ALA A 362 14.37 9.25 -13.72
C ALA A 362 13.63 7.90 -13.67
N VAL A 363 12.56 7.73 -14.46
CA VAL A 363 11.85 6.46 -14.58
C VAL A 363 12.77 5.36 -15.11
N THR A 364 13.55 5.64 -16.16
CA THR A 364 14.49 4.67 -16.72
C THR A 364 15.51 4.22 -15.68
N ALA A 365 16.10 5.16 -14.94
CA ALA A 365 17.10 4.85 -13.92
C ALA A 365 16.52 3.98 -12.80
N MET A 366 15.34 4.36 -12.26
CA MET A 366 14.73 3.66 -11.12
C MET A 366 14.18 2.28 -11.51
N VAL A 367 13.52 2.17 -12.66
CA VAL A 367 13.01 0.88 -13.13
C VAL A 367 14.16 -0.05 -13.53
N SER A 368 15.23 0.47 -14.12
CA SER A 368 16.44 -0.33 -14.40
C SER A 368 17.13 -0.82 -13.13
N ALA A 369 17.23 0.02 -12.09
CA ALA A 369 17.72 -0.40 -10.79
C ALA A 369 16.82 -1.49 -10.19
N GLY A 370 15.50 -1.31 -10.26
CA GLY A 370 14.50 -2.32 -9.86
C GLY A 370 14.65 -3.64 -10.61
N PHE A 371 14.91 -3.58 -11.90
CA PHE A 371 15.17 -4.76 -12.73
C PHE A 371 16.44 -5.51 -12.29
N VAL A 372 17.57 -4.82 -12.25
CA VAL A 372 18.87 -5.45 -11.96
C VAL A 372 18.90 -6.04 -10.56
N ILE A 373 18.51 -5.26 -9.54
CA ILE A 373 18.52 -5.75 -8.16
C ILE A 373 17.43 -6.80 -7.97
N GLY A 374 16.24 -6.58 -8.56
CA GLY A 374 15.12 -7.50 -8.46
C GLY A 374 15.43 -8.90 -9.00
N ILE A 375 16.16 -9.03 -10.12
CA ILE A 375 16.61 -10.33 -10.63
C ILE A 375 17.53 -11.02 -9.61
N CYS A 376 18.44 -10.27 -8.99
CA CYS A 376 19.39 -10.84 -8.03
C CYS A 376 18.73 -11.33 -6.74
N ILE A 377 17.60 -10.74 -6.34
CA ILE A 377 16.92 -11.09 -5.09
C ILE A 377 15.77 -12.09 -5.24
N GLN A 378 15.45 -12.59 -6.45
CA GLN A 378 14.29 -13.46 -6.67
C GLN A 378 14.24 -14.65 -5.70
N GLY A 379 15.36 -15.32 -5.44
CA GLY A 379 15.41 -16.46 -4.52
C GLY A 379 15.32 -16.11 -3.04
N MET A 380 15.44 -14.84 -2.67
CA MET A 380 15.39 -14.34 -1.29
C MET A 380 14.39 -13.17 -1.11
N VAL A 381 13.42 -13.07 -2.02
CA VAL A 381 12.49 -11.93 -2.01
C VAL A 381 11.66 -11.84 -0.72
N ALA A 382 11.36 -12.96 -0.07
CA ALA A 382 10.66 -12.98 1.20
C ALA A 382 11.48 -12.28 2.29
N ASP A 383 12.73 -12.71 2.49
CA ASP A 383 13.65 -12.10 3.46
C ASP A 383 13.90 -10.63 3.18
N TRP A 384 14.01 -10.28 1.88
CA TRP A 384 14.15 -8.89 1.44
C TRP A 384 12.93 -8.03 1.84
N MET A 385 11.73 -8.52 1.54
CA MET A 385 10.48 -7.82 1.87
C MET A 385 10.29 -7.71 3.38
N ASP A 386 10.60 -8.75 4.14
CA ASP A 386 10.53 -8.75 5.59
C ASP A 386 11.50 -7.72 6.17
N PHE A 387 12.76 -7.71 5.72
CA PHE A 387 13.72 -6.71 6.19
C PHE A 387 13.22 -5.27 5.95
N VAL A 388 12.75 -4.97 4.76
CA VAL A 388 12.31 -3.62 4.40
C VAL A 388 11.05 -3.23 5.16
N SER A 389 10.06 -4.11 5.26
CA SER A 389 8.77 -3.82 5.89
C SER A 389 8.84 -3.78 7.42
N ILE A 390 9.79 -4.50 8.04
CA ILE A 390 9.97 -4.51 9.50
C ILE A 390 10.81 -3.33 9.97
N TYR A 391 11.90 -3.01 9.28
CA TYR A 391 12.89 -2.05 9.77
C TYR A 391 12.78 -0.67 9.10
N ILE A 392 12.69 -0.61 7.77
CA ILE A 392 12.83 0.66 7.05
C ILE A 392 11.49 1.41 6.96
N CYS A 393 10.44 0.72 6.57
CA CYS A 393 9.15 1.35 6.31
C CYS A 393 8.47 1.94 7.54
N PRO A 394 8.38 1.24 8.68
CA PRO A 394 7.79 1.82 9.90
C PRO A 394 8.60 3.00 10.44
N LEU A 395 9.93 2.94 10.31
CA LEU A 395 10.80 4.06 10.66
C LEU A 395 10.52 5.28 9.77
N GLY A 396 10.40 5.08 8.45
CA GLY A 396 10.06 6.14 7.50
C GLY A 396 8.73 6.82 7.82
N ALA A 397 7.70 6.04 8.15
CA ALA A 397 6.39 6.57 8.52
C ALA A 397 6.39 7.30 9.88
N ALA A 398 7.09 6.77 10.88
CA ALA A 398 7.27 7.43 12.16
C ALA A 398 7.95 8.79 12.00
N LEU A 399 9.02 8.83 11.20
CA LEU A 399 9.72 10.06 10.88
C LEU A 399 8.83 11.05 10.13
N ALA A 400 8.02 10.62 9.15
CA ALA A 400 7.10 11.48 8.43
C ALA A 400 6.07 12.14 9.38
N GLY A 401 5.47 11.35 10.27
CA GLY A 401 4.56 11.86 11.30
C GLY A 401 5.22 12.88 12.23
N ILE A 402 6.42 12.57 12.74
CA ILE A 402 7.17 13.48 13.61
C ILE A 402 7.54 14.78 12.87
N MET A 403 8.05 14.68 11.64
CA MET A 403 8.44 15.85 10.86
C MET A 403 7.26 16.76 10.56
N PHE A 404 6.10 16.23 10.24
CA PHE A 404 4.93 17.03 9.95
C PHE A 404 4.28 17.58 11.22
N PHE A 405 3.90 16.71 12.18
CA PHE A 405 3.09 17.11 13.33
C PHE A 405 3.85 17.82 14.44
N TRP A 406 5.18 17.63 14.53
CA TRP A 406 5.99 18.25 15.59
C TRP A 406 6.99 19.27 15.05
N VAL A 407 7.70 18.95 13.98
CA VAL A 407 8.77 19.83 13.48
C VAL A 407 8.20 21.01 12.70
N CYS A 408 7.19 20.81 11.84
CA CYS A 408 6.56 21.94 11.10
C CYS A 408 5.88 22.96 12.01
N GLY A 409 5.48 22.57 13.22
CA GLY A 409 4.72 23.39 14.15
C GLY A 409 3.22 23.28 13.96
N TRP A 410 2.49 23.22 15.10
CA TRP A 410 1.08 22.84 15.09
C TRP A 410 0.17 23.84 14.36
N ASP A 411 0.39 25.14 14.54
CA ASP A 411 -0.44 26.18 13.88
C ASP A 411 -0.37 26.03 12.36
N TYR A 412 0.84 25.79 11.83
CA TYR A 412 1.02 25.52 10.42
C TYR A 412 0.30 24.25 9.95
N VAL A 413 0.38 23.19 10.75
CA VAL A 413 -0.31 21.92 10.43
C VAL A 413 -1.82 22.09 10.38
N GLN A 414 -2.40 22.86 11.33
CA GLN A 414 -3.83 23.14 11.33
C GLN A 414 -4.28 23.92 10.09
N ASP A 415 -3.52 24.95 9.72
CA ASP A 415 -3.79 25.75 8.52
C ASP A 415 -3.69 24.88 7.26
N GLU A 416 -2.63 24.07 7.16
CA GLU A 416 -2.42 23.22 6.00
C GLU A 416 -3.50 22.14 5.85
N VAL A 417 -3.83 21.44 6.92
CA VAL A 417 -4.89 20.40 6.91
C VAL A 417 -6.27 21.01 6.65
N GLY A 418 -6.48 22.27 7.08
CA GLY A 418 -7.72 23.02 6.90
C GLY A 418 -7.98 23.50 5.48
N LYS A 419 -6.97 23.53 4.62
CA LYS A 419 -7.12 23.97 3.22
C LYS A 419 -8.15 23.13 2.45
N GLY A 420 -8.87 23.74 1.54
CA GLY A 420 -9.92 23.11 0.74
C GLY A 420 -11.22 22.80 1.51
N ARG A 421 -11.37 23.33 2.74
CA ARG A 421 -12.56 23.11 3.60
C ARG A 421 -13.07 24.42 4.20
N MET A 422 -14.38 24.42 4.53
CA MET A 422 -14.99 25.56 5.23
C MET A 422 -14.58 25.63 6.72
N HIS A 423 -14.27 24.49 7.33
CA HIS A 423 -13.90 24.40 8.74
C HIS A 423 -12.60 23.61 8.87
N GLY A 424 -11.67 24.14 9.64
CA GLY A 424 -10.41 23.49 9.98
C GLY A 424 -10.62 22.20 10.81
N PRO A 425 -9.55 21.42 11.03
CA PRO A 425 -9.62 20.23 11.85
C PRO A 425 -10.00 20.60 13.30
N GLY A 426 -10.90 19.79 13.90
CA GLY A 426 -11.31 19.99 15.28
C GLY A 426 -10.16 19.76 16.29
N LYS A 427 -10.34 20.22 17.53
CA LYS A 427 -9.34 20.06 18.60
C LYS A 427 -8.90 18.61 18.85
N TRP A 428 -9.78 17.65 18.60
CA TRP A 428 -9.50 16.21 18.70
C TRP A 428 -8.36 15.77 17.77
N PHE A 429 -8.25 16.40 16.59
CA PHE A 429 -7.23 16.05 15.59
C PHE A 429 -5.82 16.29 16.11
N SER A 430 -5.60 17.35 16.89
CA SER A 430 -4.29 17.62 17.51
C SER A 430 -3.81 16.47 18.39
N PHE A 431 -4.69 16.00 19.27
CA PHE A 431 -4.37 14.88 20.14
C PHE A 431 -4.12 13.59 19.36
N MET A 432 -5.02 13.28 18.42
CA MET A 432 -4.92 12.07 17.60
C MET A 432 -3.66 12.05 16.73
N ALA A 433 -3.33 13.16 16.07
CA ALA A 433 -2.20 13.22 15.15
C ALA A 433 -0.85 13.24 15.88
N ARG A 434 -0.71 14.09 16.89
CA ARG A 434 0.58 14.31 17.57
C ARG A 434 0.93 13.20 18.54
N TYR A 435 -0.02 12.72 19.32
CA TYR A 435 0.26 11.78 20.41
C TYR A 435 -0.14 10.35 20.03
N VAL A 436 -1.36 10.14 19.55
CA VAL A 436 -1.84 8.79 19.28
C VAL A 436 -1.14 8.24 18.03
N PHE A 437 -1.21 8.93 16.88
CA PHE A 437 -0.59 8.44 15.65
C PHE A 437 0.93 8.33 15.76
N CYS A 438 1.63 9.38 16.19
CA CYS A 438 3.08 9.31 16.33
C CYS A 438 3.51 8.26 17.37
N GLY A 439 2.75 8.08 18.46
CA GLY A 439 2.99 7.01 19.43
C GLY A 439 2.78 5.61 18.83
N LEU A 440 1.69 5.43 18.07
CA LEU A 440 1.40 4.15 17.40
C LEU A 440 2.46 3.80 16.34
N THR A 441 2.96 4.77 15.57
CA THR A 441 4.01 4.51 14.56
C THR A 441 5.31 4.05 15.21
N VAL A 442 5.71 4.66 16.31
CA VAL A 442 6.87 4.23 17.11
C VAL A 442 6.63 2.84 17.71
N LEU A 443 5.42 2.60 18.21
CA LEU A 443 5.04 1.29 18.76
C LEU A 443 5.08 0.21 17.68
N VAL A 444 4.54 0.46 16.48
CA VAL A 444 4.61 -0.46 15.33
C VAL A 444 6.05 -0.81 15.00
N PHE A 445 6.94 0.18 14.98
CA PHE A 445 8.36 -0.05 14.72
C PHE A 445 9.01 -0.95 15.79
N ILE A 446 8.77 -0.68 17.10
CA ILE A 446 9.31 -1.47 18.19
C ILE A 446 8.75 -2.90 18.16
N LEU A 447 7.43 -3.05 18.04
CA LEU A 447 6.77 -4.36 17.99
C LEU A 447 7.17 -5.15 16.75
N GLY A 448 7.31 -4.48 15.59
CA GLY A 448 7.80 -5.11 14.36
C GLY A 448 9.15 -5.77 14.55
N ILE A 449 10.10 -5.07 15.16
CA ILE A 449 11.43 -5.62 15.48
C ILE A 449 11.32 -6.77 16.49
N SER A 450 10.50 -6.60 17.56
CA SER A 450 10.41 -7.57 18.65
C SER A 450 9.77 -8.90 18.23
N PHE A 451 8.82 -8.86 17.29
CA PHE A 451 8.06 -10.03 16.82
C PHE A 451 8.48 -10.55 15.44
N GLY A 452 9.51 -9.97 14.83
CA GLY A 452 9.95 -10.37 13.49
C GLY A 452 8.92 -10.04 12.40
N GLY A 453 8.17 -8.95 12.60
CA GLY A 453 7.11 -8.46 11.71
C GLY A 453 5.71 -8.59 12.31
N ILE A 454 4.92 -7.53 12.17
CA ILE A 454 3.50 -7.48 12.60
C ILE A 454 2.55 -7.03 11.50
N GLY A 455 3.10 -6.60 10.36
CA GLY A 455 2.36 -6.16 9.18
C GLY A 455 2.28 -7.20 8.09
#